data_25a24a266ea986275870180bd8a9cb0c
#
_entry.id   25a24a266ea986275870180bd8a9cb0c
#
_cell.length_a   1.000
_cell.length_b   1.000
_cell.length_c   1.000
_cell.angle_alpha   90.00
_cell.angle_beta   90.00
_cell.angle_gamma   90.00
#
_symmetry.space_group_name_H-M   'P 1'
#
loop_
_entity.id
_entity.type
_entity.pdbx_description
1 polymer ?
#
loop_
_entity_poly.entity_id
_entity_poly.type
_entity_poly.pdbx_seq_one_letter_code
_entity_poly.pdbx_strand_id
1 'polypeptide(L)'
;MLTFPMSWKESFAFKAINIIAYVLFASSNTYAAMTGNHIAGNVDTYITPAAWFYGIWHILNVLFLGLIVYQFWPGTAQLTQYSLGWRFPTALVLHALCTLLYTQKNSTPIYCVAFITFCMVTTLVNQLYGILRTN
;
A
#
# COMPACT_ATOMS: atom_id res chain seq x y z
N MET A 1 9.32 23.49 -13.02
CA MET A 1 8.71 23.34 -11.68
C MET A 1 9.82 23.46 -10.64
N LEU A 2 9.83 24.53 -9.83
CA LEU A 2 10.89 24.75 -8.83
C LEU A 2 10.74 23.70 -7.71
N THR A 3 11.56 22.67 -7.75
CA THR A 3 11.65 21.66 -6.68
C THR A 3 12.55 22.25 -5.59
N PHE A 4 11.96 22.78 -4.53
CA PHE A 4 12.73 23.10 -3.32
C PHE A 4 13.27 21.78 -2.75
N PRO A 5 14.58 21.68 -2.51
CA PRO A 5 15.13 20.50 -1.88
C PRO A 5 14.52 20.36 -0.47
N MET A 6 13.83 19.25 -0.25
CA MET A 6 13.27 18.94 1.06
C MET A 6 14.41 18.91 2.09
N SER A 7 14.22 19.50 3.27
CA SER A 7 15.23 19.49 4.32
C SER A 7 15.56 18.06 4.71
N TRP A 8 16.77 17.80 5.17
CA TRP A 8 17.21 16.45 5.59
C TRP A 8 16.28 15.85 6.66
N LYS A 9 15.77 16.69 7.57
CA LYS A 9 14.84 16.29 8.64
C LYS A 9 13.47 15.86 8.07
N GLU A 10 12.94 16.58 7.09
CA GLU A 10 11.67 16.23 6.42
C GLU A 10 11.81 14.93 5.63
N SER A 11 12.92 14.75 4.94
CA SER A 11 13.23 13.52 4.23
C SER A 11 13.31 12.31 5.16
N PHE A 12 13.91 12.46 6.34
CA PHE A 12 14.00 11.40 7.33
C PHE A 12 12.63 11.06 7.92
N ALA A 13 11.84 12.08 8.32
CA ALA A 13 10.49 11.88 8.83
C ALA A 13 9.59 11.15 7.82
N PHE A 14 9.67 11.52 6.55
CA PHE A 14 8.92 10.87 5.49
C PHE A 14 9.30 9.38 5.35
N LYS A 15 10.59 9.06 5.36
CA LYS A 15 11.08 7.68 5.32
C LYS A 15 10.61 6.86 6.52
N ALA A 16 10.63 7.46 7.71
CA ALA A 16 10.14 6.82 8.93
C ALA A 16 8.64 6.52 8.86
N ILE A 17 7.84 7.44 8.35
CA ILE A 17 6.40 7.25 8.15
C ILE A 17 6.12 6.12 7.16
N ASN A 18 6.87 6.03 6.07
CA ASN A 18 6.75 4.94 5.11
C ASN A 18 7.03 3.57 5.76
N ILE A 19 8.06 3.49 6.61
CA ILE A 19 8.38 2.25 7.35
C ILE A 19 7.24 1.89 8.29
N ILE A 20 6.73 2.84 9.07
CA ILE A 20 5.62 2.60 10.00
C ILE A 20 4.37 2.13 9.25
N ALA A 21 4.02 2.79 8.15
CA ALA A 21 2.89 2.41 7.32
C ALA A 21 3.05 0.99 6.74
N TYR A 22 4.26 0.63 6.30
CA TYR A 22 4.56 -0.71 5.82
C TYR A 22 4.45 -1.77 6.92
N VAL A 23 4.96 -1.48 8.12
CA VAL A 23 4.86 -2.40 9.27
C VAL A 23 3.40 -2.64 9.64
N LEU A 24 2.57 -1.60 9.66
CA LEU A 24 1.12 -1.73 9.89
C LEU A 24 0.44 -2.59 8.80
N PHE A 25 0.77 -2.34 7.54
CA PHE A 25 0.28 -3.12 6.40
C PHE A 25 0.68 -4.60 6.52
N ALA A 26 1.95 -4.91 6.74
CA ALA A 26 2.45 -6.27 6.84
C ALA A 26 1.87 -7.00 8.07
N SER A 27 1.78 -6.31 9.21
CA SER A 27 1.20 -6.87 10.45
C SER A 27 -0.28 -7.20 10.29
N SER A 28 -1.07 -6.33 9.65
CA SER A 28 -2.50 -6.57 9.42
C SER A 28 -2.73 -7.77 8.50
N ASN A 29 -1.93 -7.93 7.46
CA ASN A 29 -2.01 -9.08 6.56
C ASN A 29 -1.60 -10.39 7.28
N THR A 30 -0.55 -10.35 8.09
CA THR A 30 -0.12 -11.49 8.90
C THR A 30 -1.19 -11.89 9.92
N TYR A 31 -1.78 -10.91 10.60
CA TYR A 31 -2.87 -11.15 11.55
C TYR A 31 -4.07 -11.79 10.86
N ALA A 32 -4.47 -11.29 9.71
CA ALA A 32 -5.58 -11.87 8.93
C ALA A 32 -5.29 -13.32 8.52
N ALA A 33 -4.05 -13.61 8.12
CA ALA A 33 -3.65 -14.98 7.78
C ALA A 33 -3.68 -15.92 8.99
N MET A 34 -3.23 -15.46 10.16
CA MET A 34 -3.20 -16.25 11.41
C MET A 34 -4.59 -16.51 11.99
N THR A 35 -5.53 -15.60 11.81
CA THR A 35 -6.92 -15.76 12.31
C THR A 35 -7.77 -16.66 11.42
N GLY A 36 -7.22 -17.17 10.32
CA GLY A 36 -7.95 -18.02 9.36
C GLY A 36 -9.04 -17.28 8.59
N ASN A 37 -9.19 -15.98 8.84
CA ASN A 37 -10.06 -15.11 8.08
C ASN A 37 -9.37 -14.73 6.76
N HIS A 38 -9.10 -15.75 5.92
CA HIS A 38 -8.63 -15.47 4.58
C HIS A 38 -9.65 -14.59 3.88
N ILE A 39 -9.18 -13.66 3.07
CA ILE A 39 -9.98 -12.77 2.22
C ILE A 39 -10.89 -13.58 1.27
N ALA A 40 -10.55 -14.84 1.02
CA ALA A 40 -11.43 -15.85 0.46
C ALA A 40 -12.46 -16.25 1.54
N GLY A 41 -13.48 -15.44 1.69
CA GLY A 41 -14.61 -15.77 2.58
C GLY A 41 -15.15 -17.16 2.25
N ASN A 42 -15.70 -17.83 3.24
CA ASN A 42 -16.39 -19.14 3.12
C ASN A 42 -17.67 -19.08 2.25
N VAL A 43 -17.76 -18.10 1.39
CA VAL A 43 -18.90 -17.93 0.47
C VAL A 43 -18.37 -18.14 -0.94
N ASP A 44 -18.59 -19.32 -1.48
CA ASP A 44 -18.34 -19.61 -2.88
C ASP A 44 -19.28 -18.75 -3.73
N THR A 45 -18.69 -17.81 -4.44
CA THR A 45 -19.39 -17.01 -5.44
C THR A 45 -18.96 -17.45 -6.83
N TYR A 46 -19.76 -17.15 -7.85
CA TYR A 46 -19.43 -17.47 -9.25
C TYR A 46 -18.10 -16.83 -9.73
N ILE A 47 -17.55 -15.87 -8.97
CA ILE A 47 -16.31 -15.14 -9.28
C ILE A 47 -15.28 -15.33 -8.17
N THR A 48 -15.32 -16.43 -7.42
CA THR A 48 -14.30 -16.71 -6.39
C THR A 48 -12.95 -16.98 -7.06
N PRO A 49 -11.92 -16.15 -6.84
CA PRO A 49 -10.61 -16.39 -7.42
C PRO A 49 -10.01 -17.71 -6.93
N ALA A 50 -9.24 -18.36 -7.79
CA ALA A 50 -8.52 -19.57 -7.40
C ALA A 50 -7.54 -19.28 -6.23
N ALA A 51 -7.32 -20.27 -5.37
CA ALA A 51 -6.51 -20.11 -4.16
C ALA A 51 -5.11 -19.55 -4.42
N TRP A 52 -4.47 -19.88 -5.55
CA TRP A 52 -3.16 -19.35 -5.92
C TRP A 52 -3.16 -17.84 -6.18
N PHE A 53 -4.31 -17.25 -6.55
CA PHE A 53 -4.42 -15.80 -6.78
C PHE A 53 -4.11 -15.00 -5.51
N TYR A 54 -4.39 -15.55 -4.34
CA TYR A 54 -4.07 -14.90 -3.06
C TYR A 54 -2.57 -14.83 -2.80
N GLY A 55 -1.77 -15.63 -3.51
CA GLY A 55 -0.31 -15.53 -3.50
C GLY A 55 0.22 -14.18 -4.00
N ILE A 56 -0.58 -13.42 -4.76
CA ILE A 56 -0.23 -12.06 -5.23
C ILE A 56 0.05 -11.11 -4.06
N TRP A 57 -0.61 -11.32 -2.93
CA TRP A 57 -0.38 -10.51 -1.72
C TRP A 57 1.03 -10.69 -1.16
N HIS A 58 1.61 -11.87 -1.28
CA HIS A 58 2.98 -12.12 -0.86
C HIS A 58 3.97 -11.42 -1.79
N ILE A 59 3.70 -11.45 -3.09
CA ILE A 59 4.49 -10.72 -4.09
C ILE A 59 4.44 -9.22 -3.82
N LEU A 60 3.25 -8.67 -3.57
CA LEU A 60 3.07 -7.25 -3.23
C LEU A 60 3.81 -6.86 -1.96
N ASN A 61 3.80 -7.71 -0.91
CA ASN A 61 4.58 -7.46 0.30
C ASN A 61 6.07 -7.35 0.00
N VAL A 62 6.62 -8.25 -0.80
CA VAL A 62 8.04 -8.22 -1.20
C VAL A 62 8.36 -6.97 -2.02
N LEU A 63 7.48 -6.60 -2.96
CA LEU A 63 7.66 -5.39 -3.78
C LEU A 63 7.63 -4.11 -2.93
N PHE A 64 6.71 -4.02 -1.98
CA PHE A 64 6.64 -2.87 -1.07
C PHE A 64 7.84 -2.82 -0.12
N LEU A 65 8.31 -3.96 0.37
CA LEU A 65 9.57 -4.03 1.11
C LEU A 65 10.74 -3.54 0.27
N GLY A 66 10.82 -3.98 -0.98
CA GLY A 66 11.82 -3.50 -1.94
C GLY A 66 11.77 -1.97 -2.11
N LEU A 67 10.57 -1.39 -2.20
CA LEU A 67 10.40 0.06 -2.30
C LEU A 67 10.84 0.78 -1.02
N ILE A 68 10.55 0.22 0.17
CA ILE A 68 11.01 0.75 1.45
C ILE A 68 12.54 0.74 1.55
N VAL A 69 13.20 -0.32 1.11
CA VAL A 69 14.66 -0.39 1.06
C VAL A 69 15.21 0.59 0.03
N TYR A 70 14.59 0.65 -1.15
CA TYR A 70 15.00 1.52 -2.24
C TYR A 70 14.99 3.01 -1.88
N GLN A 71 14.09 3.46 -1.00
CA GLN A 71 14.03 4.87 -0.59
C GLN A 71 15.31 5.37 0.12
N PHE A 72 16.18 4.46 0.59
CA PHE A 72 17.46 4.81 1.21
C PHE A 72 18.61 4.93 0.21
N TRP A 73 18.39 4.55 -1.05
CA TRP A 73 19.40 4.65 -2.08
C TRP A 73 19.63 6.11 -2.50
N PRO A 74 20.88 6.53 -2.77
CA PRO A 74 21.16 7.88 -3.25
C PRO A 74 20.44 8.15 -4.59
N GLY A 75 19.83 9.33 -4.72
CA GLY A 75 19.14 9.73 -5.95
C GLY A 75 17.68 9.31 -6.09
N THR A 76 17.14 8.50 -5.15
CA THR A 76 15.76 8.01 -5.22
C THR A 76 14.70 8.99 -4.71
N ALA A 77 15.13 10.12 -4.13
CA ALA A 77 14.24 11.12 -3.53
C ALA A 77 13.18 11.63 -4.53
N GLN A 78 13.53 11.72 -5.81
CA GLN A 78 12.63 12.19 -6.85
C GLN A 78 11.46 11.23 -7.06
N LEU A 79 11.71 9.94 -7.08
CA LEU A 79 10.66 8.93 -7.22
C LEU A 79 9.85 8.76 -5.93
N THR A 80 10.52 8.58 -4.80
CA THR A 80 9.87 8.18 -3.56
C THR A 80 9.18 9.34 -2.85
N GLN A 81 9.77 10.53 -2.84
CA GLN A 81 9.24 11.68 -2.10
C GLN A 81 8.34 12.56 -2.97
N TYR A 82 8.74 12.85 -4.20
CA TYR A 82 8.00 13.76 -5.06
C TYR A 82 6.91 13.08 -5.89
N SER A 83 7.14 11.84 -6.32
CA SER A 83 6.19 11.14 -7.17
C SER A 83 5.17 10.35 -6.37
N LEU A 84 5.61 9.51 -5.45
CA LEU A 84 4.73 8.73 -4.59
C LEU A 84 4.17 9.58 -3.44
N GLY A 85 5.01 10.45 -2.84
CA GLY A 85 4.62 11.38 -1.79
C GLY A 85 3.83 10.72 -0.66
N TRP A 86 2.94 11.46 -0.04
CA TRP A 86 2.06 11.01 1.05
C TRP A 86 1.04 9.94 0.64
N ARG A 87 0.81 9.75 -0.65
CA ARG A 87 -0.17 8.76 -1.15
C ARG A 87 0.25 7.34 -0.84
N PHE A 88 1.55 7.05 -0.90
CA PHE A 88 2.06 5.71 -0.63
C PHE A 88 1.79 5.26 0.80
N PRO A 89 2.25 5.97 1.87
CA PRO A 89 1.96 5.55 3.23
C PRO A 89 0.46 5.59 3.54
N THR A 90 -0.30 6.54 3.01
CA THR A 90 -1.75 6.60 3.19
C THR A 90 -2.44 5.38 2.59
N ALA A 91 -2.06 4.95 1.39
CA ALA A 91 -2.62 3.75 0.77
C ALA A 91 -2.33 2.48 1.60
N LEU A 92 -1.12 2.35 2.16
CA LEU A 92 -0.75 1.22 3.02
C LEU A 92 -1.57 1.21 4.32
N VAL A 93 -1.76 2.37 4.96
CA VAL A 93 -2.56 2.50 6.19
C VAL A 93 -4.03 2.18 5.93
N LEU A 94 -4.60 2.71 4.84
CA LEU A 94 -5.98 2.41 4.46
C LEU A 94 -6.19 0.92 4.15
N HIS A 95 -5.22 0.29 3.48
CA HIS A 95 -5.28 -1.15 3.24
C HIS A 95 -5.22 -1.95 4.55
N ALA A 96 -4.32 -1.58 5.47
CA ALA A 96 -4.24 -2.20 6.78
C ALA A 96 -5.56 -2.07 7.55
N LEU A 97 -6.18 -0.89 7.53
CA LEU A 97 -7.48 -0.65 8.14
C LEU A 97 -8.57 -1.52 7.50
N CYS A 98 -8.62 -1.59 6.18
CA CYS A 98 -9.55 -2.45 5.44
C CYS A 98 -9.42 -3.92 5.87
N THR A 99 -8.19 -4.42 5.95
CA THR A 99 -7.90 -5.80 6.37
C THR A 99 -8.37 -6.07 7.80
N LEU A 100 -8.11 -5.15 8.74
CA LEU A 100 -8.54 -5.27 10.13
C LEU A 100 -10.06 -5.22 10.28
N LEU A 101 -10.73 -4.32 9.58
CA LEU A 101 -12.20 -4.25 9.57
C LEU A 101 -12.83 -5.52 9.00
N TYR A 102 -12.21 -6.09 7.96
CA TYR A 102 -12.65 -7.34 7.37
C TYR A 102 -12.57 -8.50 8.38
N THR A 103 -11.48 -8.59 9.14
CA THR A 103 -11.32 -9.63 10.17
C THR A 103 -12.36 -9.53 11.27
N GLN A 104 -12.89 -8.34 11.56
CA GLN A 104 -13.95 -8.10 12.54
C GLN A 104 -15.36 -8.33 11.99
N LYS A 105 -15.53 -8.75 10.74
CA LYS A 105 -16.81 -8.97 10.06
C LYS A 105 -17.72 -7.73 10.02
N ASN A 106 -17.14 -6.56 10.05
CA ASN A 106 -17.88 -5.30 10.02
C ASN A 106 -18.00 -4.83 8.55
N SER A 107 -19.13 -5.16 7.91
CA SER A 107 -19.26 -5.06 6.45
C SER A 107 -19.36 -3.62 5.93
N THR A 108 -20.10 -2.74 6.60
CA THR A 108 -20.40 -1.42 6.06
C THR A 108 -19.16 -0.52 5.87
N PRO A 109 -18.27 -0.35 6.89
CA PRO A 109 -17.09 0.48 6.72
C PRO A 109 -16.06 -0.11 5.75
N ILE A 110 -16.06 -1.44 5.54
CA ILE A 110 -15.13 -2.11 4.62
C ILE A 110 -15.28 -1.59 3.19
N TYR A 111 -16.51 -1.47 2.71
CA TYR A 111 -16.78 -1.00 1.35
C TYR A 111 -16.28 0.43 1.13
N CYS A 112 -16.49 1.31 2.11
CA CYS A 112 -16.01 2.68 2.04
C CYS A 112 -14.48 2.75 1.98
N VAL A 113 -13.79 2.02 2.87
CA VAL A 113 -12.32 1.99 2.92
C VAL A 113 -11.75 1.34 1.66
N ALA A 114 -12.34 0.25 1.17
CA ALA A 114 -11.92 -0.40 -0.06
C ALA A 114 -12.06 0.53 -1.27
N PHE A 115 -13.15 1.28 -1.36
CA PHE A 115 -13.36 2.26 -2.43
C PHE A 115 -12.31 3.38 -2.39
N ILE A 116 -12.06 3.95 -1.21
CA ILE A 116 -11.02 4.98 -1.03
C ILE A 116 -9.65 4.44 -1.42
N THR A 117 -9.31 3.23 -0.97
CA THR A 117 -8.04 2.57 -1.32
C THR A 117 -7.91 2.38 -2.82
N PHE A 118 -8.98 1.92 -3.48
CA PHE A 118 -9.01 1.77 -4.94
C PHE A 118 -8.76 3.10 -5.66
N CYS A 119 -9.42 4.19 -5.25
CA CYS A 119 -9.21 5.51 -5.82
C CYS A 119 -7.76 5.99 -5.64
N MET A 120 -7.16 5.76 -4.46
CA MET A 120 -5.78 6.14 -4.20
C MET A 120 -4.79 5.33 -5.05
N VAL A 121 -4.97 4.03 -5.17
CA VAL A 121 -4.11 3.18 -6.02
C VAL A 121 -4.21 3.60 -7.47
N THR A 122 -5.42 3.88 -7.97
CA THR A 122 -5.64 4.35 -9.34
C THR A 122 -4.90 5.67 -9.60
N THR A 123 -4.97 6.62 -8.65
CA THR A 123 -4.23 7.89 -8.78
C THR A 123 -2.72 7.70 -8.76
N LEU A 124 -2.20 6.78 -7.94
CA LEU A 124 -0.77 6.42 -7.91
C LEU A 124 -0.30 5.83 -9.25
N VAL A 125 -1.06 4.88 -9.80
CA VAL A 125 -0.75 4.26 -11.09
C VAL A 125 -0.75 5.30 -12.21
N ASN A 126 -1.74 6.19 -12.26
CA ASN A 126 -1.78 7.26 -13.25
C ASN A 126 -0.59 8.21 -13.15
N GLN A 127 -0.12 8.52 -11.95
CA GLN A 127 1.07 9.35 -11.77
C GLN A 127 2.35 8.66 -12.23
N LEU A 128 2.52 7.38 -11.85
CA LEU A 128 3.67 6.59 -12.30
C LEU A 128 3.70 6.49 -13.82
N TYR A 129 2.55 6.26 -14.45
CA TYR A 129 2.43 6.26 -15.90
C TYR A 129 2.80 7.61 -16.53
N GLY A 130 2.35 8.72 -15.92
CA GLY A 130 2.72 10.06 -16.37
C GLY A 130 4.24 10.30 -16.34
N ILE A 131 4.93 9.85 -15.30
CA ILE A 131 6.39 9.97 -15.15
C ILE A 131 7.12 9.13 -16.21
N LEU A 132 6.67 7.89 -16.44
CA LEU A 132 7.27 7.00 -17.43
C LEU A 132 7.11 7.51 -18.86
N ARG A 133 6.04 8.24 -19.14
CA ARG A 133 5.77 8.81 -20.46
C ARG A 133 6.58 10.08 -20.76
N THR A 134 7.00 10.82 -19.73
CA THR A 134 7.71 12.11 -19.89
C THR A 134 9.23 11.96 -19.91
N ASN A 135 9.76 10.78 -19.60
CA ASN A 135 11.16 10.40 -19.76
C ASN A 135 11.35 9.58 -21.03
#